data_6fbdd0ef85f699d99596b9560017b021
#
_entry.id   6fbdd0ef85f699d99596b9560017b021
#
_cell.length_a   1.000
_cell.length_b   1.000
_cell.length_c   1.000
_cell.angle_alpha   90.00
_cell.angle_beta   90.00
_cell.angle_gamma   90.00
#
_symmetry.space_group_name_H-M   'P 1'
#
loop_
_entity.id
_entity.type
_entity.pdbx_description
1 polymer ?
#
loop_
_entity_poly.entity_id
_entity_poly.type
_entity_poly.pdbx_seq_one_letter_code
_entity_poly.pdbx_strand_id
1 'polypeptide(L)'
;DEIFRTAVSTNHNVSVQGGLKNMPYRASVGFNNSNGIVKTSWMNRVNASLNLAPSLLDKHLNFNITSKFMYEKDRYADAGGAIGAALSMNPTQPVFGEGDQYAVTGGYYQNLINKSDAITDPNWKNTTNSNAAQNPVALLNQKEIMAHARDYSGNFEVDYKIHGFEDLHLHASLGAQYTSTQQSDEISKYSYSNNYFGWAGMTHYWKYNMIGNAYAQYAHKFGVHDIDVTAGAEQSHYHRHGYNQGFGTDDYLKENNPILNEETGYYNWQHNPSKRSEQEWANHNSLVSYFGRLNYNLLDRYLITTTFRADGSSRFKKGHKWGYFPSAAFAWKINHESFLKDVKWLDDLKLRLGWGKTGQQNGIDDFYYTPLYVVSNSYAQYPFGNDYHQTVRPSKYNDKLTWEKTTTWNAGIDFAALNNRFSFNI
;
A
#
# COMPACT_ATOMS: atom_id res chain seq x y z
N ASP A 1 -11.69 -26.16 16.35
CA ASP A 1 -10.83 -26.86 15.37
C ASP A 1 -11.42 -26.85 13.96
N GLU A 2 -12.75 -26.77 13.79
CA GLU A 2 -13.42 -26.87 12.49
C GLU A 2 -13.09 -25.77 11.49
N ILE A 3 -12.66 -24.60 11.95
CA ILE A 3 -12.27 -23.49 11.09
C ILE A 3 -10.77 -23.46 10.74
N PHE A 4 -9.97 -24.33 11.38
CA PHE A 4 -8.52 -24.35 11.15
C PHE A 4 -8.07 -25.59 10.38
N ARG A 5 -6.90 -25.48 9.75
CA ARG A 5 -6.19 -26.58 9.11
C ARG A 5 -4.68 -26.45 9.32
N THR A 6 -3.97 -27.54 9.15
CA THR A 6 -2.53 -27.49 8.95
C THR A 6 -2.26 -26.83 7.61
N ALA A 7 -1.56 -25.70 7.64
CA ALA A 7 -1.25 -24.93 6.44
C ALA A 7 0.15 -25.31 5.93
N VAL A 8 0.25 -25.65 4.65
CA VAL A 8 1.51 -25.90 3.97
C VAL A 8 1.71 -24.84 2.90
N SER A 9 2.88 -24.21 2.90
CA SER A 9 3.26 -23.22 1.90
C SER A 9 4.56 -23.66 1.21
N THR A 10 4.66 -23.38 -0.08
CA THR A 10 5.85 -23.69 -0.87
C THR A 10 6.30 -22.45 -1.63
N ASN A 11 7.60 -22.27 -1.73
CA ASN A 11 8.22 -21.18 -2.48
C ASN A 11 9.36 -21.73 -3.31
N HIS A 12 9.29 -21.55 -4.61
CA HIS A 12 10.29 -21.97 -5.57
C HIS A 12 10.78 -20.77 -6.36
N ASN A 13 12.10 -20.65 -6.49
CA ASN A 13 12.70 -19.60 -7.31
C ASN A 13 13.86 -20.20 -8.11
N VAL A 14 13.84 -19.93 -9.41
CA VAL A 14 14.93 -20.28 -10.31
C VAL A 14 15.49 -18.99 -10.89
N SER A 15 16.80 -18.83 -10.84
CA SER A 15 17.46 -17.68 -11.44
C SER A 15 18.67 -18.11 -12.27
N VAL A 16 18.83 -17.43 -13.39
CA VAL A 16 19.98 -17.57 -14.29
C VAL A 16 20.67 -16.21 -14.35
N GLN A 17 21.97 -16.20 -14.16
CA GLN A 17 22.78 -15.00 -14.26
C GLN A 17 24.05 -15.28 -15.06
N GLY A 18 24.52 -14.26 -15.77
CA GLY A 18 25.69 -14.36 -16.59
C GLY A 18 26.16 -13.01 -17.10
N GLY A 19 27.14 -13.00 -17.99
CA GLY A 19 27.65 -11.79 -18.63
C GLY A 19 27.94 -12.05 -20.10
N LEU A 20 27.37 -11.23 -20.97
CA LEU A 20 27.70 -11.18 -22.40
C LEU A 20 28.59 -9.96 -22.64
N LYS A 21 29.89 -10.16 -22.73
CA LYS A 21 30.88 -9.06 -22.85
C LYS A 21 30.67 -8.02 -21.74
N ASN A 22 30.17 -6.86 -22.10
CA ASN A 22 29.94 -5.74 -21.20
C ASN A 22 28.49 -5.64 -20.69
N MET A 23 27.71 -6.72 -20.77
CA MET A 23 26.31 -6.74 -20.37
C MET A 23 26.05 -7.90 -19.39
N PRO A 24 26.24 -7.67 -18.08
CA PRO A 24 25.73 -8.58 -17.05
C PRO A 24 24.20 -8.67 -17.13
N TYR A 25 23.69 -9.89 -16.93
CA TYR A 25 22.25 -10.11 -16.89
C TYR A 25 21.85 -11.06 -15.77
N ARG A 26 20.63 -10.90 -15.29
CA ARG A 26 19.98 -11.84 -14.38
C ARG A 26 18.52 -11.96 -14.77
N ALA A 27 18.05 -13.17 -14.98
CA ALA A 27 16.64 -13.51 -15.15
C ALA A 27 16.21 -14.45 -14.03
N SER A 28 15.02 -14.25 -13.49
CA SER A 28 14.48 -15.16 -12.48
C SER A 28 12.98 -15.35 -12.66
N VAL A 29 12.52 -16.55 -12.31
CA VAL A 29 11.10 -16.91 -12.22
C VAL A 29 10.85 -17.55 -10.88
N GLY A 30 9.82 -17.10 -10.19
CA GLY A 30 9.42 -17.60 -8.90
C GLY A 30 7.95 -18.04 -8.90
N PHE A 31 7.67 -19.07 -8.11
CA PHE A 31 6.33 -19.52 -7.80
C PHE A 31 6.17 -19.64 -6.29
N ASN A 32 5.11 -19.05 -5.77
CA ASN A 32 4.75 -19.15 -4.37
C ASN A 32 3.31 -19.65 -4.26
N ASN A 33 3.12 -20.73 -3.50
CA ASN A 33 1.81 -21.21 -3.06
C ASN A 33 1.77 -21.08 -1.54
N SER A 34 0.83 -20.34 -1.02
CA SER A 34 0.65 -20.11 0.41
C SER A 34 -0.77 -20.45 0.82
N ASN A 35 -0.91 -21.36 1.77
CA ASN A 35 -2.19 -21.69 2.38
C ASN A 35 -2.29 -21.07 3.77
N GLY A 36 -3.43 -20.43 4.07
CA GLY A 36 -3.69 -19.91 5.40
C GLY A 36 -4.12 -20.99 6.40
N ILE A 37 -3.86 -20.78 7.68
CA ILE A 37 -4.30 -21.65 8.77
C ILE A 37 -5.82 -21.66 8.94
N VAL A 38 -6.50 -20.56 8.60
CA VAL A 38 -7.95 -20.52 8.48
C VAL A 38 -8.35 -21.19 7.18
N LYS A 39 -9.26 -22.15 7.24
CA LYS A 39 -9.77 -22.87 6.06
C LYS A 39 -10.23 -21.87 4.99
N THR A 40 -10.20 -22.25 3.74
CA THR A 40 -10.59 -21.51 2.52
C THR A 40 -9.61 -20.42 2.06
N SER A 41 -8.73 -19.91 2.91
CA SER A 41 -7.76 -18.89 2.49
C SER A 41 -6.52 -19.47 1.80
N TRP A 42 -6.13 -18.93 0.67
CA TRP A 42 -4.91 -19.32 -0.05
C TRP A 42 -4.47 -18.23 -1.02
N MET A 43 -3.20 -18.26 -1.39
CA MET A 43 -2.56 -17.38 -2.38
C MET A 43 -1.68 -18.20 -3.32
N ASN A 44 -1.77 -17.93 -4.60
CA ASN A 44 -0.84 -18.40 -5.63
C ASN A 44 -0.24 -17.20 -6.34
N ARG A 45 1.10 -17.14 -6.36
CA ARG A 45 1.82 -16.04 -7.00
C ARG A 45 2.90 -16.57 -7.94
N VAL A 46 2.92 -16.04 -9.14
CA VAL A 46 4.02 -16.19 -10.10
C VAL A 46 4.68 -14.83 -10.28
N ASN A 47 5.99 -14.80 -10.23
CA ASN A 47 6.76 -13.60 -10.50
C ASN A 47 7.90 -13.91 -11.47
N ALA A 48 8.19 -12.96 -12.33
CA ALA A 48 9.34 -12.99 -13.23
C ALA A 48 10.09 -11.67 -13.13
N SER A 49 11.42 -11.72 -13.24
CA SER A 49 12.23 -10.52 -13.30
C SER A 49 13.39 -10.67 -14.27
N LEU A 50 13.73 -9.56 -14.92
CA LEU A 50 14.88 -9.42 -15.79
C LEU A 50 15.66 -8.18 -15.35
N ASN A 51 16.95 -8.32 -15.16
CA ASN A 51 17.87 -7.22 -14.96
C ASN A 51 18.98 -7.30 -15.99
N LEU A 52 19.24 -6.18 -16.67
CA LEU A 52 20.31 -6.00 -17.64
C LEU A 52 21.15 -4.80 -17.22
N ALA A 53 22.46 -4.94 -17.17
CA ALA A 53 23.35 -3.86 -16.77
C ALA A 53 24.47 -3.63 -17.82
N PRO A 54 24.14 -3.22 -19.07
CA PRO A 54 25.14 -2.96 -20.09
C PRO A 54 26.01 -1.75 -19.73
N SER A 55 27.32 -1.90 -20.02
CA SER A 55 28.32 -0.86 -19.85
C SER A 55 29.02 -0.62 -21.17
N LEU A 56 29.01 0.60 -21.64
CA LEU A 56 29.51 1.06 -22.94
C LEU A 56 30.59 2.14 -22.74
N LEU A 57 31.25 2.52 -23.86
CA LEU A 57 32.24 3.59 -23.89
C LEU A 57 33.32 3.42 -22.79
N ASP A 58 33.94 2.25 -22.72
CA ASP A 58 34.94 1.92 -21.72
C ASP A 58 34.49 2.18 -20.27
N LYS A 59 33.21 1.81 -19.97
CA LYS A 59 32.52 1.99 -18.69
C LYS A 59 32.17 3.44 -18.32
N HIS A 60 32.24 4.37 -19.27
CA HIS A 60 31.78 5.74 -19.06
C HIS A 60 30.25 5.83 -19.13
N LEU A 61 29.58 4.96 -19.89
CA LEU A 61 28.13 4.93 -20.02
C LEU A 61 27.59 3.60 -19.51
N ASN A 62 26.91 3.66 -18.37
CA ASN A 62 26.34 2.51 -17.70
C ASN A 62 24.82 2.60 -17.69
N PHE A 63 24.18 1.48 -17.94
CA PHE A 63 22.72 1.35 -17.84
C PHE A 63 22.37 0.31 -16.80
N ASN A 64 21.22 0.49 -16.15
CA ASN A 64 20.57 -0.53 -15.35
C ASN A 64 19.10 -0.61 -15.75
N ILE A 65 18.72 -1.71 -16.36
CA ILE A 65 17.37 -1.94 -16.88
C ILE A 65 16.76 -3.09 -16.10
N THR A 66 15.72 -2.80 -15.35
CA THR A 66 14.99 -3.79 -14.57
C THR A 66 13.56 -3.87 -15.06
N SER A 67 13.07 -5.09 -15.28
CA SER A 67 11.66 -5.36 -15.57
C SER A 67 11.17 -6.47 -14.65
N LYS A 68 10.00 -6.28 -14.04
CA LYS A 68 9.37 -7.26 -13.16
C LYS A 68 7.91 -7.43 -13.53
N PHE A 69 7.47 -8.65 -13.45
CA PHE A 69 6.08 -9.05 -13.62
C PHE A 69 5.64 -9.90 -12.45
N MET A 70 4.42 -9.68 -11.96
CA MET A 70 3.78 -10.51 -10.96
C MET A 70 2.34 -10.79 -11.38
N TYR A 71 1.92 -12.03 -11.23
CA TYR A 71 0.53 -12.44 -11.24
C TYR A 71 0.19 -13.15 -9.94
N GLU A 72 -0.87 -12.72 -9.28
CA GLU A 72 -1.31 -13.27 -8.01
C GLU A 72 -2.80 -13.60 -8.09
N LYS A 73 -3.16 -14.74 -7.55
CA LYS A 73 -4.53 -15.17 -7.35
C LYS A 73 -4.72 -15.54 -5.89
N ASP A 74 -5.69 -14.89 -5.26
CA ASP A 74 -6.01 -15.05 -3.84
C ASP A 74 -7.44 -15.51 -3.63
N ARG A 75 -7.64 -16.31 -2.59
CA ARG A 75 -8.94 -16.47 -1.95
C ARG A 75 -8.83 -15.96 -0.52
N TYR A 76 -9.60 -14.94 -0.21
CA TYR A 76 -9.68 -14.39 1.14
C TYR A 76 -10.73 -15.12 1.95
N ALA A 77 -10.40 -15.45 3.19
CA ALA A 77 -11.36 -15.92 4.19
C ALA A 77 -11.73 -14.75 5.11
N ASP A 78 -12.98 -14.73 5.58
CA ASP A 78 -13.40 -13.86 6.68
C ASP A 78 -12.86 -14.41 8.00
N ALA A 79 -11.54 -14.36 8.15
CA ALA A 79 -10.83 -14.96 9.28
C ALA A 79 -11.22 -14.30 10.61
N GLY A 80 -11.35 -12.97 10.65
CA GLY A 80 -11.75 -12.22 11.85
C GLY A 80 -13.16 -12.57 12.28
N GLY A 81 -14.11 -12.57 11.36
CA GLY A 81 -15.49 -12.95 11.62
C GLY A 81 -15.63 -14.41 12.07
N ALA A 82 -14.95 -15.33 11.39
CA ALA A 82 -15.01 -16.76 11.75
C ALA A 82 -14.38 -17.07 13.11
N ILE A 83 -13.24 -16.45 13.45
CA ILE A 83 -12.60 -16.63 14.76
C ILE A 83 -13.46 -16.01 15.87
N GLY A 84 -13.98 -14.78 15.67
CA GLY A 84 -14.86 -14.12 16.61
C GLY A 84 -16.15 -14.93 16.87
N ALA A 85 -16.76 -15.44 15.81
CA ALA A 85 -17.92 -16.32 15.91
C ALA A 85 -17.61 -17.63 16.64
N ALA A 86 -16.46 -18.26 16.36
CA ALA A 86 -16.04 -19.50 17.02
C ALA A 86 -15.79 -19.32 18.52
N LEU A 87 -15.29 -18.15 18.95
CA LEU A 87 -15.08 -17.83 20.36
C LEU A 87 -16.39 -17.55 21.11
N SER A 88 -17.42 -17.09 20.39
CA SER A 88 -18.72 -16.71 20.96
C SER A 88 -19.77 -17.81 20.86
N MET A 89 -19.58 -18.78 19.98
CA MET A 89 -20.51 -19.87 19.76
C MET A 89 -20.40 -20.91 20.87
N ASN A 90 -21.56 -21.48 21.28
CA ASN A 90 -21.57 -22.59 22.22
C ASN A 90 -20.88 -23.82 21.60
N PRO A 91 -19.80 -24.34 22.19
CA PRO A 91 -19.01 -25.44 21.63
C PRO A 91 -19.74 -26.80 21.58
N THR A 92 -20.88 -26.92 22.25
CA THR A 92 -21.72 -28.13 22.21
C THR A 92 -22.63 -28.19 20.99
N GLN A 93 -22.74 -27.10 20.23
CA GLN A 93 -23.59 -27.07 19.03
C GLN A 93 -22.87 -27.68 17.83
N PRO A 94 -23.57 -28.44 16.98
CA PRO A 94 -22.98 -29.06 15.80
C PRO A 94 -22.70 -28.02 14.72
N VAL A 95 -21.83 -28.37 13.77
CA VAL A 95 -21.60 -27.55 12.57
C VAL A 95 -22.84 -27.51 11.67
N PHE A 96 -23.49 -28.67 11.50
CA PHE A 96 -24.71 -28.82 10.71
C PHE A 96 -25.89 -29.05 11.61
N GLY A 97 -27.01 -28.42 11.31
CA GLY A 97 -28.24 -28.58 12.02
C GLY A 97 -29.02 -29.81 11.54
N GLU A 98 -29.76 -30.45 12.46
CA GLU A 98 -30.65 -31.56 12.13
C GLU A 98 -32.09 -31.05 11.91
N GLY A 99 -32.72 -31.48 10.79
CA GLY A 99 -34.10 -31.17 10.44
C GLY A 99 -34.24 -30.08 9.37
N ASP A 100 -35.42 -30.04 8.73
CA ASP A 100 -35.73 -29.24 7.56
C ASP A 100 -35.61 -27.71 7.80
N GLN A 101 -35.75 -27.26 9.04
CA GLN A 101 -35.62 -25.86 9.41
C GLN A 101 -34.22 -25.27 9.09
N TYR A 102 -33.21 -26.11 8.95
CA TYR A 102 -31.86 -25.65 8.57
C TYR A 102 -31.58 -25.62 7.07
N ALA A 103 -32.55 -26.04 6.24
CA ALA A 103 -32.41 -25.91 4.78
C ALA A 103 -32.26 -24.44 4.36
N VAL A 104 -32.89 -23.52 5.08
CA VAL A 104 -32.78 -22.06 4.84
C VAL A 104 -31.39 -21.50 5.13
N THR A 105 -30.59 -22.16 5.94
CA THR A 105 -29.19 -21.81 6.23
C THR A 105 -28.17 -22.65 5.44
N GLY A 106 -28.66 -23.42 4.44
CA GLY A 106 -27.82 -24.35 3.66
C GLY A 106 -27.33 -25.55 4.50
N GLY A 107 -28.11 -25.95 5.49
CA GLY A 107 -27.82 -27.07 6.39
C GLY A 107 -26.95 -26.73 7.60
N TYR A 108 -26.41 -25.52 7.69
CA TYR A 108 -25.60 -25.12 8.86
C TYR A 108 -26.48 -24.81 10.07
N TYR A 109 -26.02 -25.25 11.24
CA TYR A 109 -26.67 -24.86 12.48
C TYR A 109 -26.67 -23.36 12.69
N GLN A 110 -27.83 -22.80 13.02
CA GLN A 110 -28.00 -21.42 13.46
C GLN A 110 -29.02 -21.40 14.61
N ASN A 111 -28.82 -20.51 15.56
CA ASN A 111 -29.78 -20.38 16.67
C ASN A 111 -31.09 -19.75 16.17
N LEU A 112 -32.13 -20.55 16.05
CA LEU A 112 -33.46 -20.14 15.58
C LEU A 112 -34.39 -19.94 16.79
N ILE A 113 -35.10 -18.81 16.82
CA ILE A 113 -36.10 -18.47 17.84
C ILE A 113 -37.37 -19.28 17.60
N ASN A 114 -37.85 -19.30 16.35
CA ASN A 114 -39.02 -20.03 15.94
C ASN A 114 -38.67 -20.92 14.74
N LYS A 115 -38.52 -22.23 14.99
CA LYS A 115 -38.08 -23.18 13.97
C LYS A 115 -39.13 -23.48 12.91
N SER A 116 -40.41 -23.42 13.27
CA SER A 116 -41.51 -23.69 12.33
C SER A 116 -41.66 -22.58 11.30
N ASP A 117 -41.46 -21.33 11.70
CA ASP A 117 -41.62 -20.19 10.82
C ASP A 117 -40.40 -20.03 9.88
N ALA A 118 -39.21 -20.54 10.25
CA ALA A 118 -38.03 -20.51 9.43
C ALA A 118 -38.22 -21.19 8.07
N ILE A 119 -39.08 -22.21 7.99
CA ILE A 119 -39.36 -22.93 6.74
C ILE A 119 -40.26 -22.13 5.80
N THR A 120 -41.15 -21.31 6.36
CA THR A 120 -42.23 -20.64 5.62
C THR A 120 -41.98 -19.13 5.46
N ASP A 121 -41.15 -18.51 6.30
CA ASP A 121 -40.84 -17.10 6.20
C ASP A 121 -39.81 -16.86 5.08
N PRO A 122 -40.16 -16.13 4.01
CA PRO A 122 -39.21 -15.75 2.98
C PRO A 122 -37.99 -15.00 3.53
N ASN A 123 -38.19 -14.26 4.63
CA ASN A 123 -37.11 -13.62 5.38
C ASN A 123 -36.77 -14.45 6.64
N TRP A 124 -36.27 -15.65 6.45
CA TRP A 124 -35.93 -16.58 7.52
C TRP A 124 -35.03 -15.98 8.60
N LYS A 125 -34.30 -14.92 8.31
CA LYS A 125 -33.46 -14.21 9.29
C LYS A 125 -34.26 -13.59 10.42
N ASN A 126 -35.52 -13.27 10.21
CA ASN A 126 -36.42 -12.79 11.28
C ASN A 126 -36.65 -13.87 12.34
N THR A 127 -36.44 -15.14 12.00
CA THR A 127 -36.63 -16.26 12.89
C THR A 127 -35.35 -16.66 13.66
N THR A 128 -34.24 -15.95 13.43
CA THR A 128 -32.97 -16.17 14.10
C THR A 128 -32.80 -15.29 15.33
N ASN A 129 -32.04 -15.78 16.30
CA ASN A 129 -31.63 -15.00 17.44
C ASN A 129 -30.48 -14.05 17.03
N SER A 130 -30.78 -12.78 16.91
CA SER A 130 -29.78 -11.76 16.51
C SER A 130 -28.63 -11.57 17.52
N ASN A 131 -28.81 -12.01 18.76
CA ASN A 131 -27.80 -11.98 19.81
C ASN A 131 -26.90 -13.22 19.85
N ALA A 132 -27.25 -14.25 19.08
CA ALA A 132 -26.45 -15.47 19.01
C ALA A 132 -25.32 -15.33 17.98
N ALA A 133 -24.20 -16.01 18.26
CA ALA A 133 -23.09 -16.10 17.32
C ALA A 133 -23.51 -16.78 16.00
N GLN A 134 -22.98 -16.31 14.90
CA GLN A 134 -23.11 -16.96 13.60
C GLN A 134 -22.31 -18.26 13.56
N ASN A 135 -22.72 -19.21 12.72
CA ASN A 135 -21.93 -20.43 12.53
C ASN A 135 -20.57 -20.09 11.86
N PRO A 136 -19.42 -20.33 12.52
CA PRO A 136 -18.13 -19.93 12.00
C PRO A 136 -17.70 -20.69 10.74
N VAL A 137 -18.15 -21.95 10.58
CA VAL A 137 -17.85 -22.74 9.37
C VAL A 137 -18.70 -22.28 8.19
N ALA A 138 -19.96 -21.89 8.45
CA ALA A 138 -20.82 -21.29 7.44
C ALA A 138 -20.23 -19.97 6.91
N LEU A 139 -19.70 -19.13 7.79
CA LEU A 139 -19.04 -17.87 7.40
C LEU A 139 -17.89 -18.08 6.41
N LEU A 140 -17.12 -19.15 6.56
CA LEU A 140 -16.02 -19.48 5.68
C LEU A 140 -16.46 -20.10 4.34
N ASN A 141 -17.52 -20.89 4.35
CA ASN A 141 -17.93 -21.67 3.17
C ASN A 141 -19.02 -20.99 2.33
N GLN A 142 -19.82 -20.11 2.94
CA GLN A 142 -20.91 -19.41 2.27
C GLN A 142 -20.52 -18.02 1.75
N LYS A 143 -19.23 -17.67 1.88
CA LYS A 143 -18.65 -16.44 1.34
C LYS A 143 -17.40 -16.78 0.57
N GLU A 144 -17.33 -16.35 -0.69
CA GLU A 144 -16.17 -16.52 -1.53
C GLU A 144 -15.69 -15.16 -2.02
N ILE A 145 -14.47 -14.79 -1.64
CA ILE A 145 -13.81 -13.58 -2.10
C ILE A 145 -12.55 -14.00 -2.85
N MET A 146 -12.57 -13.78 -4.16
CA MET A 146 -11.45 -14.10 -5.05
C MET A 146 -10.85 -12.83 -5.59
N ALA A 147 -9.52 -12.74 -5.57
CA ALA A 147 -8.80 -11.62 -6.18
C ALA A 147 -7.76 -12.09 -7.20
N HIS A 148 -7.60 -11.30 -8.25
CA HIS A 148 -6.58 -11.45 -9.27
C HIS A 148 -5.82 -10.15 -9.39
N ALA A 149 -4.52 -10.16 -9.10
CA ALA A 149 -3.66 -9.00 -9.23
C ALA A 149 -2.60 -9.24 -10.31
N ARG A 150 -2.36 -8.22 -11.13
CA ARG A 150 -1.26 -8.17 -12.10
C ARG A 150 -0.46 -6.92 -11.82
N ASP A 151 0.85 -7.07 -11.68
CA ASP A 151 1.76 -5.97 -11.46
C ASP A 151 2.88 -6.02 -12.49
N TYR A 152 3.11 -4.92 -13.16
CA TYR A 152 4.22 -4.70 -14.08
C TYR A 152 5.02 -3.52 -13.55
N SER A 153 6.30 -3.73 -13.27
CA SER A 153 7.19 -2.65 -12.89
C SER A 153 8.48 -2.69 -13.68
N GLY A 154 8.98 -1.52 -14.04
CA GLY A 154 10.22 -1.36 -14.76
C GLY A 154 10.97 -0.15 -14.25
N ASN A 155 12.28 -0.25 -14.33
CA ASN A 155 13.18 0.86 -14.06
C ASN A 155 14.26 0.90 -15.14
N PHE A 156 14.52 2.09 -15.65
CA PHE A 156 15.59 2.39 -16.58
C PHE A 156 16.48 3.45 -15.96
N GLU A 157 17.74 3.15 -15.77
CA GLU A 157 18.74 4.06 -15.25
C GLU A 157 19.87 4.21 -16.25
N VAL A 158 20.38 5.40 -16.36
CA VAL A 158 21.60 5.73 -17.12
C VAL A 158 22.52 6.57 -16.23
N ASP A 159 23.76 6.16 -16.17
CA ASP A 159 24.85 6.90 -15.54
C ASP A 159 25.94 7.16 -16.57
N TYR A 160 26.26 8.40 -16.80
CA TYR A 160 27.27 8.83 -17.73
C TYR A 160 28.37 9.58 -17.02
N LYS A 161 29.53 8.97 -16.96
CA LYS A 161 30.79 9.57 -16.52
C LYS A 161 31.40 10.33 -17.68
N ILE A 162 31.51 11.65 -17.56
CA ILE A 162 31.92 12.49 -18.67
C ILE A 162 33.36 12.17 -19.10
N HIS A 163 33.50 11.82 -20.36
CA HIS A 163 34.79 11.43 -20.90
C HIS A 163 35.76 12.61 -20.92
N GLY A 164 36.94 12.42 -20.30
CA GLY A 164 37.94 13.49 -20.13
C GLY A 164 37.66 14.44 -18.95
N PHE A 165 36.54 14.25 -18.24
CA PHE A 165 36.21 14.97 -17.02
C PHE A 165 35.45 14.03 -16.08
N GLU A 166 36.14 12.96 -15.71
CA GLU A 166 35.55 11.80 -15.01
C GLU A 166 35.04 12.09 -13.59
N ASP A 167 35.39 13.24 -13.05
CA ASP A 167 34.88 13.74 -11.78
C ASP A 167 33.38 14.11 -11.84
N LEU A 168 32.84 14.34 -13.06
CA LEU A 168 31.47 14.69 -13.27
C LEU A 168 30.66 13.53 -13.83
N HIS A 169 29.64 13.11 -13.08
CA HIS A 169 28.65 12.10 -13.44
C HIS A 169 27.30 12.75 -13.70
N LEU A 170 26.64 12.32 -14.77
CA LEU A 170 25.26 12.65 -15.06
C LEU A 170 24.43 11.39 -14.91
N HIS A 171 23.42 11.46 -14.06
CA HIS A 171 22.52 10.36 -13.82
C HIS A 171 21.10 10.73 -14.21
N ALA A 172 20.38 9.79 -14.82
CA ALA A 172 18.94 9.87 -15.02
C ALA A 172 18.29 8.51 -14.78
N SER A 173 17.12 8.51 -14.17
CA SER A 173 16.32 7.30 -14.02
C SER A 173 14.85 7.56 -14.31
N LEU A 174 14.18 6.52 -14.82
CA LEU A 174 12.75 6.49 -15.05
C LEU A 174 12.19 5.14 -14.56
N GLY A 175 11.38 5.19 -13.52
CA GLY A 175 10.64 4.05 -12.99
C GLY A 175 9.16 4.17 -13.32
N ALA A 176 8.54 3.04 -13.66
CA ALA A 176 7.11 2.95 -13.88
C ALA A 176 6.56 1.66 -13.26
N GLN A 177 5.37 1.74 -12.70
CA GLN A 177 4.62 0.59 -12.20
C GLN A 177 3.16 0.69 -12.63
N TYR A 178 2.63 -0.39 -13.12
CA TYR A 178 1.22 -0.57 -13.40
C TYR A 178 0.69 -1.77 -12.62
N THR A 179 -0.36 -1.56 -11.83
CA THR A 179 -1.05 -2.62 -11.11
C THR A 179 -2.50 -2.64 -11.53
N SER A 180 -3.03 -3.82 -11.85
CA SER A 180 -4.46 -4.06 -12.06
C SER A 180 -4.91 -5.15 -11.09
N THR A 181 -5.95 -4.87 -10.29
CA THR A 181 -6.52 -5.83 -9.35
C THR A 181 -8.01 -5.92 -9.58
N GLN A 182 -8.49 -7.13 -9.77
CA GLN A 182 -9.91 -7.46 -9.86
C GLN A 182 -10.26 -8.41 -8.71
N GLN A 183 -11.30 -8.08 -7.96
CA GLN A 183 -11.82 -8.88 -6.87
C GLN A 183 -13.29 -9.18 -7.14
N SER A 184 -13.70 -10.44 -7.01
CA SER A 184 -15.09 -10.86 -6.94
C SER A 184 -15.45 -11.18 -5.49
N ASP A 185 -16.70 -10.91 -5.14
CA ASP A 185 -17.26 -11.09 -3.80
C ASP A 185 -18.62 -11.75 -3.93
N GLU A 186 -18.69 -13.04 -3.62
CA GLU A 186 -19.89 -13.84 -3.73
C GLU A 186 -20.33 -14.32 -2.34
N ILE A 187 -21.59 -14.07 -1.98
CA ILE A 187 -22.17 -14.51 -0.74
C ILE A 187 -23.44 -15.31 -1.04
N SER A 188 -23.47 -16.54 -0.55
CA SER A 188 -24.61 -17.44 -0.69
C SER A 188 -25.89 -16.83 -0.11
N LYS A 189 -27.02 -17.08 -0.75
CA LYS A 189 -28.34 -16.71 -0.22
C LYS A 189 -28.65 -17.32 1.15
N TYR A 190 -28.01 -18.44 1.47
CA TYR A 190 -28.12 -19.13 2.75
C TYR A 190 -27.25 -18.52 3.85
N SER A 191 -26.43 -17.55 3.54
CA SER A 191 -25.51 -16.95 4.51
C SER A 191 -26.22 -15.98 5.44
N TYR A 192 -26.05 -16.19 6.73
CA TYR A 192 -26.55 -15.26 7.74
C TYR A 192 -25.83 -13.90 7.71
N SER A 193 -24.60 -13.86 7.23
CA SER A 193 -23.80 -12.63 7.17
C SER A 193 -24.32 -11.59 6.17
N ASN A 194 -25.24 -11.97 5.30
CA ASN A 194 -25.79 -11.12 4.25
C ASN A 194 -27.30 -10.91 4.39
N ASN A 195 -27.72 -9.64 4.48
CA ASN A 195 -29.15 -9.26 4.58
C ASN A 195 -29.88 -9.21 3.23
N TYR A 196 -29.20 -9.56 2.13
CA TYR A 196 -29.72 -9.45 0.76
C TYR A 196 -30.14 -10.78 0.15
N PHE A 197 -30.09 -11.87 0.91
CA PHE A 197 -30.39 -13.23 0.44
C PHE A 197 -29.55 -13.63 -0.77
N GLY A 198 -28.24 -13.45 -0.66
CA GLY A 198 -27.28 -13.63 -1.70
C GLY A 198 -26.71 -12.30 -2.22
N TRP A 199 -25.47 -12.33 -2.61
CA TRP A 199 -24.75 -11.17 -3.10
C TRP A 199 -23.74 -11.58 -4.15
N ALA A 200 -23.62 -10.80 -5.22
CA ALA A 200 -22.54 -10.85 -6.16
C ALA A 200 -21.96 -9.45 -6.33
N GLY A 201 -20.68 -9.32 -6.06
CA GLY A 201 -19.95 -8.05 -6.15
C GLY A 201 -18.67 -8.17 -6.94
N MET A 202 -18.23 -7.09 -7.51
CA MET A 202 -16.95 -6.96 -8.19
C MET A 202 -16.32 -5.61 -7.89
N THR A 203 -15.04 -5.64 -7.56
CA THR A 203 -14.19 -4.45 -7.45
C THR A 203 -13.06 -4.58 -8.45
N HIS A 204 -12.85 -3.55 -9.25
CA HIS A 204 -11.69 -3.47 -10.12
C HIS A 204 -11.00 -2.13 -9.93
N TYR A 205 -9.69 -2.15 -9.74
CA TYR A 205 -8.92 -0.93 -9.65
C TYR A 205 -7.56 -1.04 -10.34
N TRP A 206 -7.07 0.11 -10.78
CA TRP A 206 -5.79 0.29 -11.45
C TRP A 206 -4.96 1.34 -10.75
N LYS A 207 -3.67 1.11 -10.74
CA LYS A 207 -2.66 2.06 -10.22
C LYS A 207 -1.59 2.26 -11.26
N TYR A 208 -1.22 3.51 -11.48
CA TYR A 208 -0.07 3.92 -12.28
C TYR A 208 0.83 4.77 -11.41
N ASN A 209 2.04 4.33 -11.23
CA ASN A 209 3.06 5.09 -10.52
C ASN A 209 4.20 5.34 -11.50
N MET A 210 4.61 6.59 -11.64
CA MET A 210 5.76 6.97 -12.43
C MET A 210 6.67 7.85 -11.58
N ILE A 211 7.97 7.60 -11.65
CA ILE A 211 8.98 8.42 -11.00
C ILE A 211 10.14 8.60 -11.97
N GLY A 212 10.56 9.83 -12.14
CA GLY A 212 11.73 10.18 -12.93
C GLY A 212 12.61 11.11 -12.14
N ASN A 213 13.91 10.89 -12.17
CA ASN A 213 14.88 11.82 -11.62
C ASN A 213 16.07 11.99 -12.55
N ALA A 214 16.70 13.15 -12.42
CA ALA A 214 17.99 13.43 -13.06
C ALA A 214 18.83 14.30 -12.14
N TYR A 215 20.12 13.98 -12.06
CA TYR A 215 21.06 14.77 -11.27
C TYR A 215 22.46 14.75 -11.88
N ALA A 216 23.24 15.78 -11.54
CA ALA A 216 24.66 15.83 -11.76
C ALA A 216 25.39 15.67 -10.42
N GLN A 217 26.46 14.90 -10.42
CA GLN A 217 27.34 14.70 -9.27
C GLN A 217 28.76 15.02 -9.70
N TYR A 218 29.41 15.93 -8.97
CA TYR A 218 30.81 16.26 -9.11
C TYR A 218 31.56 15.85 -7.85
N ALA A 219 32.57 14.97 -7.99
CA ALA A 219 33.36 14.49 -6.89
C ALA A 219 34.86 14.62 -7.21
N HIS A 220 35.59 15.40 -6.40
CA HIS A 220 37.01 15.62 -6.61
C HIS A 220 37.78 15.85 -5.31
N LYS A 221 39.03 15.37 -5.28
CA LYS A 221 39.92 15.56 -4.15
C LYS A 221 41.06 16.55 -4.50
N PHE A 222 41.02 17.71 -3.88
CA PHE A 222 42.03 18.76 -3.99
C PHE A 222 43.00 18.74 -2.80
N GLY A 223 43.99 17.88 -2.83
CA GLY A 223 44.92 17.75 -1.72
C GLY A 223 44.23 17.27 -0.43
N VAL A 224 44.06 18.19 0.52
CA VAL A 224 43.39 17.87 1.82
C VAL A 224 41.88 18.08 1.78
N HIS A 225 41.34 18.59 0.70
CA HIS A 225 39.92 18.87 0.49
C HIS A 225 39.32 17.77 -0.40
N ASP A 226 38.32 17.09 0.10
CA ASP A 226 37.54 16.11 -0.65
C ASP A 226 36.09 16.60 -0.72
N ILE A 227 35.61 16.84 -1.94
CA ILE A 227 34.34 17.50 -2.23
C ILE A 227 33.50 16.58 -3.11
N ASP A 228 32.24 16.35 -2.72
CA ASP A 228 31.21 15.67 -3.50
C ASP A 228 29.95 16.54 -3.47
N VAL A 229 29.56 17.06 -4.64
CA VAL A 229 28.38 17.89 -4.82
C VAL A 229 27.41 17.19 -5.75
N THR A 230 26.16 17.05 -5.33
CA THR A 230 25.08 16.54 -6.15
C THR A 230 23.97 17.58 -6.24
N ALA A 231 23.43 17.80 -7.44
CA ALA A 231 22.25 18.63 -7.65
C ALA A 231 21.33 18.00 -8.69
N GLY A 232 20.03 18.02 -8.45
CA GLY A 232 19.08 17.37 -9.34
C GLY A 232 17.63 17.72 -9.10
N ALA A 233 16.80 17.09 -9.91
CA ALA A 233 15.35 17.19 -9.84
C ALA A 233 14.70 15.81 -9.92
N GLU A 234 13.53 15.68 -9.33
CA GLU A 234 12.72 14.48 -9.33
C GLU A 234 11.25 14.84 -9.54
N GLN A 235 10.55 14.03 -10.29
CA GLN A 235 9.09 14.11 -10.43
C GLN A 235 8.50 12.74 -10.22
N SER A 236 7.45 12.67 -9.40
CA SER A 236 6.63 11.48 -9.27
C SER A 236 5.18 11.80 -9.57
N HIS A 237 4.49 10.81 -10.14
CA HIS A 237 3.07 10.88 -10.46
C HIS A 237 2.40 9.58 -10.04
N TYR A 238 1.33 9.71 -9.27
CA TYR A 238 0.51 8.61 -8.81
C TYR A 238 -0.91 8.79 -9.31
N HIS A 239 -1.41 7.78 -9.97
CA HIS A 239 -2.80 7.74 -10.43
C HIS A 239 -3.43 6.42 -9.98
N ARG A 240 -4.60 6.50 -9.41
CA ARG A 240 -5.38 5.35 -8.98
C ARG A 240 -6.84 5.60 -9.32
N HIS A 241 -7.45 4.67 -10.02
CA HIS A 241 -8.89 4.70 -10.28
C HIS A 241 -9.47 3.30 -10.19
N GLY A 242 -10.75 3.21 -10.01
CA GLY A 242 -11.45 1.94 -9.95
C GLY A 242 -12.94 2.13 -9.81
N TYR A 243 -13.62 1.01 -9.87
CA TYR A 243 -15.03 0.92 -9.59
C TYR A 243 -15.32 -0.31 -8.72
N ASN A 244 -16.39 -0.23 -7.99
CA ASN A 244 -17.02 -1.36 -7.33
C ASN A 244 -18.49 -1.39 -7.69
N GLN A 245 -19.01 -2.58 -7.89
CA GLN A 245 -20.43 -2.81 -8.14
C GLN A 245 -20.85 -4.11 -7.48
N GLY A 246 -22.12 -4.19 -7.11
CA GLY A 246 -22.66 -5.42 -6.54
C GLY A 246 -24.17 -5.35 -6.43
N PHE A 247 -24.81 -6.50 -6.35
CA PHE A 247 -26.24 -6.64 -6.27
C PHE A 247 -26.66 -7.89 -5.50
N GLY A 248 -27.85 -7.86 -4.92
CA GLY A 248 -28.48 -9.05 -4.32
C GLY A 248 -28.94 -10.03 -5.40
N THR A 249 -28.77 -11.34 -5.16
CA THR A 249 -28.99 -12.39 -6.16
C THR A 249 -30.27 -13.21 -5.92
N ASP A 250 -31.01 -12.96 -4.85
CA ASP A 250 -32.20 -13.74 -4.51
C ASP A 250 -33.38 -13.49 -5.44
N ASP A 251 -33.96 -14.57 -5.94
CA ASP A 251 -35.09 -14.51 -6.85
C ASP A 251 -36.37 -14.03 -6.17
N TYR A 252 -36.56 -14.30 -4.89
CA TYR A 252 -37.70 -13.78 -4.13
C TYR A 252 -37.72 -12.24 -4.11
N LEU A 253 -36.57 -11.63 -3.91
CA LEU A 253 -36.45 -10.17 -3.96
C LEU A 253 -36.66 -9.61 -5.36
N LYS A 254 -36.32 -10.37 -6.41
CA LYS A 254 -36.61 -10.02 -7.80
C LYS A 254 -38.11 -10.03 -8.09
N GLU A 255 -38.82 -11.08 -7.63
CA GLU A 255 -40.26 -11.22 -7.83
C GLU A 255 -41.08 -10.19 -7.04
N ASN A 256 -40.67 -9.85 -5.83
CA ASN A 256 -41.41 -8.96 -4.94
C ASN A 256 -41.02 -7.48 -5.02
N ASN A 257 -39.95 -7.15 -5.75
CA ASN A 257 -39.51 -5.80 -6.05
C ASN A 257 -39.03 -5.67 -7.51
N PRO A 258 -39.87 -5.95 -8.50
CA PRO A 258 -39.45 -6.23 -9.87
C PRO A 258 -39.29 -4.98 -10.69
N ILE A 259 -38.57 -3.95 -10.27
CA ILE A 259 -38.22 -2.85 -11.18
C ILE A 259 -36.82 -3.18 -11.75
N LEU A 260 -36.83 -3.87 -12.88
CA LEU A 260 -35.65 -4.04 -13.72
C LEU A 260 -35.23 -2.68 -14.27
N ASN A 261 -34.04 -2.25 -14.02
CA ASN A 261 -33.46 -1.14 -14.76
C ASN A 261 -33.04 -1.68 -16.15
N GLU A 262 -33.76 -1.30 -17.20
CA GLU A 262 -33.55 -1.79 -18.56
C GLU A 262 -32.19 -1.39 -19.12
N GLU A 263 -31.62 -0.24 -18.70
CA GLU A 263 -30.28 0.21 -19.16
C GLU A 263 -29.14 -0.61 -18.57
N THR A 264 -29.29 -1.05 -17.33
CA THR A 264 -28.20 -1.76 -16.61
C THR A 264 -28.42 -3.27 -16.53
N GLY A 265 -29.62 -3.76 -16.87
CA GLY A 265 -30.00 -5.16 -16.72
C GLY A 265 -30.13 -5.64 -15.26
N TYR A 266 -30.07 -4.72 -14.28
CA TYR A 266 -30.21 -5.04 -12.87
C TYR A 266 -31.57 -4.60 -12.32
N TYR A 267 -32.05 -5.33 -11.29
CA TYR A 267 -33.26 -4.94 -10.60
C TYR A 267 -33.02 -3.68 -9.78
N ASN A 268 -33.87 -2.66 -10.00
CA ASN A 268 -33.79 -1.43 -9.27
C ASN A 268 -34.50 -1.57 -7.92
N TRP A 269 -33.74 -1.54 -6.84
CA TRP A 269 -34.25 -1.63 -5.47
C TRP A 269 -34.67 -0.22 -4.99
N GLN A 270 -35.73 0.35 -5.55
CA GLN A 270 -36.17 1.71 -5.23
C GLN A 270 -36.42 1.95 -3.73
N HIS A 271 -36.80 0.91 -2.99
CA HIS A 271 -37.08 1.02 -1.55
C HIS A 271 -35.85 0.65 -0.65
N ASN A 272 -34.79 0.09 -1.21
CA ASN A 272 -33.58 -0.20 -0.45
C ASN A 272 -32.34 -0.10 -1.34
N PRO A 273 -31.82 1.12 -1.55
CA PRO A 273 -30.66 1.39 -2.39
C PRO A 273 -29.38 0.67 -1.91
N SER A 274 -29.34 0.21 -0.65
CA SER A 274 -28.19 -0.57 -0.14
C SER A 274 -28.08 -1.98 -0.72
N LYS A 275 -29.09 -2.47 -1.43
CA LYS A 275 -29.08 -3.78 -2.10
C LYS A 275 -28.41 -3.76 -3.48
N ARG A 276 -28.06 -2.60 -3.97
CA ARG A 276 -27.20 -2.38 -5.13
C ARG A 276 -26.15 -1.35 -4.76
N SER A 277 -24.92 -1.64 -5.08
CA SER A 277 -23.81 -0.72 -4.91
C SER A 277 -23.12 -0.53 -6.24
N GLU A 278 -22.94 0.73 -6.62
CA GLU A 278 -22.14 1.11 -7.79
C GLU A 278 -21.40 2.39 -7.45
N GLN A 279 -20.09 2.34 -7.51
CA GLN A 279 -19.25 3.47 -7.18
C GLN A 279 -18.03 3.48 -8.09
N GLU A 280 -17.79 4.59 -8.71
CA GLU A 280 -16.55 4.88 -9.43
C GLU A 280 -15.74 5.93 -8.67
N TRP A 281 -14.44 5.80 -8.68
CA TRP A 281 -13.53 6.71 -8.00
C TRP A 281 -12.21 6.84 -8.73
N ALA A 282 -11.61 8.03 -8.65
CA ALA A 282 -10.29 8.32 -9.17
C ALA A 282 -9.54 9.28 -8.25
N ASN A 283 -8.28 8.97 -8.00
CA ASN A 283 -7.36 9.80 -7.23
C ASN A 283 -6.07 9.95 -7.99
N HIS A 284 -5.47 11.13 -7.94
CA HIS A 284 -4.15 11.37 -8.51
C HIS A 284 -3.39 12.41 -7.72
N ASN A 285 -2.11 12.24 -7.60
CA ASN A 285 -1.23 13.24 -7.05
C ASN A 285 0.12 13.24 -7.74
N SER A 286 0.79 14.37 -7.67
CA SER A 286 2.10 14.58 -8.24
C SER A 286 2.98 15.31 -7.24
N LEU A 287 4.26 14.95 -7.25
CA LEU A 287 5.30 15.59 -6.47
C LEU A 287 6.43 15.99 -7.41
N VAL A 288 6.87 17.24 -7.32
CA VAL A 288 8.05 17.75 -8.01
C VAL A 288 9.05 18.19 -6.95
N SER A 289 10.29 17.77 -7.09
CA SER A 289 11.31 18.00 -6.09
C SER A 289 12.59 18.52 -6.75
N TYR A 290 13.24 19.46 -6.09
CA TYR A 290 14.60 19.89 -6.39
C TYR A 290 15.47 19.63 -5.18
N PHE A 291 16.67 19.12 -5.42
CA PHE A 291 17.56 18.79 -4.32
C PHE A 291 19.01 19.13 -4.63
N GLY A 292 19.73 19.42 -3.57
CA GLY A 292 21.17 19.58 -3.61
C GLY A 292 21.81 18.98 -2.36
N ARG A 293 22.99 18.41 -2.52
CA ARG A 293 23.78 17.83 -1.44
C ARG A 293 25.25 18.20 -1.62
N LEU A 294 25.89 18.56 -0.52
CA LEU A 294 27.33 18.71 -0.42
C LEU A 294 27.86 17.78 0.65
N ASN A 295 28.81 16.91 0.30
CA ASN A 295 29.68 16.23 1.23
C ASN A 295 31.06 16.85 1.11
N TYR A 296 31.60 17.30 2.23
CA TYR A 296 32.92 17.91 2.29
C TYR A 296 33.74 17.28 3.41
N ASN A 297 34.91 16.76 3.05
CA ASN A 297 35.85 16.18 3.98
C ASN A 297 37.14 16.99 3.95
N LEU A 298 37.51 17.58 5.09
CA LEU A 298 38.71 18.37 5.26
C LEU A 298 39.70 17.59 6.13
N LEU A 299 40.92 17.38 5.59
CA LEU A 299 42.05 16.73 6.30
C LEU A 299 41.74 15.28 6.77
N ASP A 300 40.71 14.66 6.24
CA ASP A 300 40.14 13.41 6.76
C ASP A 300 39.79 13.46 8.28
N ARG A 301 39.45 14.65 8.76
CA ARG A 301 39.09 14.94 10.18
C ARG A 301 37.73 15.56 10.33
N TYR A 302 37.41 16.53 9.48
CA TYR A 302 36.17 17.32 9.57
C TYR A 302 35.28 16.97 8.38
N LEU A 303 34.20 16.26 8.65
CA LEU A 303 33.24 15.86 7.65
C LEU A 303 31.97 16.71 7.79
N ILE A 304 31.58 17.37 6.73
CA ILE A 304 30.37 18.19 6.67
C ILE A 304 29.48 17.62 5.57
N THR A 305 28.24 17.33 5.89
CA THR A 305 27.21 17.00 4.92
C THR A 305 26.09 18.02 5.06
N THR A 306 25.73 18.68 3.95
CA THR A 306 24.53 19.51 3.92
C THR A 306 23.63 19.07 2.80
N THR A 307 22.32 19.08 3.04
CA THR A 307 21.31 18.83 2.01
C THR A 307 20.23 19.91 2.05
N PHE A 308 19.73 20.22 0.87
CA PHE A 308 18.55 21.04 0.72
C PHE A 308 17.60 20.36 -0.25
N ARG A 309 16.33 20.22 0.15
CA ARG A 309 15.29 19.69 -0.70
C ARG A 309 14.08 20.60 -0.68
N ALA A 310 13.55 20.90 -1.85
CA ALA A 310 12.31 21.63 -2.04
C ALA A 310 11.31 20.70 -2.73
N ASP A 311 10.19 20.41 -2.07
CA ASP A 311 9.16 19.50 -2.56
C ASP A 311 7.84 20.23 -2.78
N GLY A 312 7.32 20.16 -4.00
CA GLY A 312 6.05 20.75 -4.41
C GLY A 312 5.00 19.67 -4.65
N SER A 313 3.98 19.60 -3.78
CA SER A 313 2.92 18.58 -3.86
C SER A 313 1.63 19.14 -4.43
N SER A 314 0.97 18.34 -5.27
CA SER A 314 -0.39 18.63 -5.78
C SER A 314 -1.48 18.49 -4.73
N ARG A 315 -1.20 17.86 -3.58
CA ARG A 315 -2.15 17.70 -2.45
C ARG A 315 -2.48 19.01 -1.74
N PHE A 316 -1.70 20.05 -2.00
CA PHE A 316 -1.88 21.35 -1.38
C PHE A 316 -2.35 22.41 -2.37
N LYS A 317 -3.11 23.38 -1.88
CA LYS A 317 -3.59 24.54 -2.65
C LYS A 317 -2.43 25.36 -3.20
N LYS A 318 -2.66 26.06 -4.32
CA LYS A 318 -1.72 27.06 -4.84
C LYS A 318 -1.30 28.04 -3.73
N GLY A 319 0.01 28.27 -3.59
CA GLY A 319 0.60 29.06 -2.50
C GLY A 319 1.06 28.24 -1.28
N HIS A 320 0.60 27.00 -1.11
CA HIS A 320 0.97 26.11 0.01
C HIS A 320 1.65 24.81 -0.43
N LYS A 321 1.90 24.64 -1.75
CA LYS A 321 2.43 23.39 -2.33
C LYS A 321 3.83 23.05 -1.90
N TRP A 322 4.68 24.07 -1.66
CA TRP A 322 6.11 23.89 -1.46
C TRP A 322 6.49 23.71 0.00
N GLY A 323 7.22 22.63 0.28
CA GLY A 323 7.94 22.39 1.51
C GLY A 323 9.44 22.52 1.28
N TYR A 324 10.17 23.08 2.28
CA TYR A 324 11.61 23.23 2.22
C TYR A 324 12.24 22.48 3.39
N PHE A 325 13.18 21.60 3.09
CA PHE A 325 13.74 20.61 4.00
C PHE A 325 15.27 20.66 4.00
N PRO A 326 15.86 21.65 4.71
CA PRO A 326 17.30 21.72 4.89
C PRO A 326 17.76 20.72 5.95
N SER A 327 18.99 20.19 5.78
CA SER A 327 19.69 19.44 6.82
C SER A 327 21.19 19.70 6.78
N ALA A 328 21.83 19.56 7.93
CA ALA A 328 23.27 19.66 8.09
C ALA A 328 23.76 18.60 9.09
N ALA A 329 24.87 17.97 8.76
CA ALA A 329 25.57 17.07 9.66
C ALA A 329 27.04 17.42 9.70
N PHE A 330 27.65 17.32 10.87
CA PHE A 330 29.06 17.52 11.11
C PHE A 330 29.61 16.32 11.86
N ALA A 331 30.73 15.79 11.41
CA ALA A 331 31.47 14.77 12.12
C ALA A 331 32.94 15.18 12.25
N TRP A 332 33.47 15.02 13.47
CA TRP A 332 34.84 15.30 13.80
C TRP A 332 35.53 14.04 14.26
N LYS A 333 36.52 13.57 13.48
CA LYS A 333 37.39 12.45 13.85
C LYS A 333 38.50 12.96 14.77
N ILE A 334 38.25 12.96 16.05
CA ILE A 334 39.14 13.51 17.09
C ILE A 334 40.42 12.69 17.20
N ASN A 335 40.35 11.39 16.96
CA ASN A 335 41.52 10.51 16.96
C ASN A 335 42.54 10.82 15.85
N HIS A 336 42.13 11.57 14.81
CA HIS A 336 43.07 12.02 13.75
C HIS A 336 43.78 13.34 14.11
N GLU A 337 43.46 13.96 15.25
CA GLU A 337 44.14 15.18 15.65
C GLU A 337 45.56 14.97 16.15
N SER A 338 46.40 15.96 15.96
CA SER A 338 47.82 15.88 16.31
C SER A 338 48.04 15.59 17.80
N PHE A 339 47.17 16.03 18.69
CA PHE A 339 47.29 15.82 20.13
C PHE A 339 46.88 14.43 20.59
N LEU A 340 46.23 13.61 19.75
CA LEU A 340 45.88 12.21 20.01
C LEU A 340 46.67 11.22 19.15
N LYS A 341 47.53 11.68 18.25
CA LYS A 341 48.24 10.86 17.28
C LYS A 341 49.10 9.76 17.93
N ASP A 342 49.62 10.02 19.11
CA ASP A 342 50.51 9.10 19.83
C ASP A 342 49.77 8.19 20.83
N VAL A 343 48.46 8.29 20.93
CA VAL A 343 47.62 7.52 21.84
C VAL A 343 47.26 6.16 21.19
N LYS A 344 48.16 5.19 21.33
CA LYS A 344 48.10 3.86 20.66
C LYS A 344 46.92 2.97 21.05
N TRP A 345 46.28 3.24 22.19
CA TRP A 345 45.15 2.45 22.66
C TRP A 345 43.80 2.91 22.10
N LEU A 346 43.75 4.13 21.54
CA LEU A 346 42.53 4.76 20.99
C LEU A 346 42.50 4.52 19.47
N ASP A 347 41.55 3.71 18.99
CA ASP A 347 41.41 3.37 17.59
C ASP A 347 40.47 4.32 16.85
N ASP A 348 39.36 4.71 17.48
CA ASP A 348 38.40 5.70 16.93
C ASP A 348 37.81 6.57 18.06
N LEU A 349 37.74 7.84 17.79
CA LEU A 349 36.99 8.81 18.62
C LEU A 349 36.40 9.86 17.68
N LYS A 350 35.08 9.81 17.49
CA LYS A 350 34.38 10.68 16.57
C LYS A 350 33.15 11.30 17.22
N LEU A 351 33.07 12.60 17.15
CA LEU A 351 31.89 13.39 17.53
C LEU A 351 31.01 13.58 16.29
N ARG A 352 29.71 13.38 16.44
CA ARG A 352 28.71 13.59 15.38
C ARG A 352 27.63 14.54 15.86
N LEU A 353 27.32 15.54 15.07
CA LEU A 353 26.23 16.48 15.27
C LEU A 353 25.37 16.50 14.02
N GLY A 354 24.08 16.51 14.18
CA GLY A 354 23.14 16.53 13.07
C GLY A 354 21.92 17.40 13.38
N TRP A 355 21.45 18.07 12.38
CA TRP A 355 20.20 18.81 12.38
C TRP A 355 19.51 18.65 11.04
N GLY A 356 18.18 18.54 11.06
CA GLY A 356 17.41 18.46 9.84
C GLY A 356 15.93 18.71 10.02
N LYS A 357 15.33 19.13 8.91
CA LYS A 357 13.87 19.19 8.78
C LYS A 357 13.42 18.17 7.77
N THR A 358 12.37 17.43 8.10
CA THR A 358 11.68 16.49 7.22
C THR A 358 10.23 16.89 7.04
N GLY A 359 9.66 16.58 5.89
CA GLY A 359 8.28 16.84 5.54
C GLY A 359 7.45 15.55 5.48
N GLN A 360 6.19 15.64 5.88
CA GLN A 360 5.21 14.58 5.81
C GLN A 360 3.96 15.08 5.10
N GLN A 361 3.45 14.30 4.15
CA GLN A 361 2.16 14.52 3.49
C GLN A 361 1.27 13.27 3.48
N ASN A 362 1.75 12.14 4.03
CA ASN A 362 0.98 10.91 4.12
C ASN A 362 -0.19 11.11 5.09
N GLY A 363 -1.35 10.55 4.75
CA GLY A 363 -2.58 10.77 5.52
C GLY A 363 -3.36 12.02 5.11
N ILE A 364 -2.85 12.81 4.16
CA ILE A 364 -3.60 13.92 3.54
C ILE A 364 -4.19 13.39 2.24
N ASP A 365 -5.51 13.44 2.14
CA ASP A 365 -6.22 13.01 0.94
C ASP A 365 -5.95 13.95 -0.24
N ASP A 366 -6.03 13.41 -1.44
CA ASP A 366 -5.99 14.21 -2.66
C ASP A 366 -7.20 15.15 -2.68
N PHE A 367 -6.98 16.41 -3.11
CA PHE A 367 -8.01 17.45 -3.18
C PHE A 367 -8.65 17.91 -1.85
N TYR A 368 -8.05 17.57 -0.70
CA TYR A 368 -8.58 17.97 0.61
C TYR A 368 -8.74 19.49 0.79
N TYR A 369 -8.04 20.28 -0.02
CA TYR A 369 -8.16 21.74 -0.09
C TYR A 369 -9.36 22.23 -0.91
N THR A 370 -10.13 21.32 -1.54
CA THR A 370 -11.29 21.66 -2.37
C THR A 370 -12.54 21.65 -1.50
N PRO A 371 -13.31 22.74 -1.45
CA PRO A 371 -14.57 22.75 -0.72
C PRO A 371 -15.59 21.86 -1.44
N LEU A 372 -16.02 20.80 -0.76
CA LEU A 372 -17.06 19.90 -1.20
C LEU A 372 -18.24 19.98 -0.25
N TYR A 373 -19.44 19.71 -0.76
CA TYR A 373 -20.65 19.58 0.02
C TYR A 373 -21.11 18.13 0.04
N VAL A 374 -21.50 17.67 1.19
CA VAL A 374 -22.07 16.33 1.40
C VAL A 374 -23.56 16.50 1.63
N VAL A 375 -24.35 15.76 0.87
CA VAL A 375 -25.79 15.67 1.09
C VAL A 375 -26.02 14.92 2.40
N SER A 376 -26.89 15.44 3.26
CA SER A 376 -27.23 14.80 4.52
C SER A 376 -27.98 13.48 4.29
N ASN A 377 -28.02 12.65 5.33
CA ASN A 377 -28.81 11.42 5.33
C ASN A 377 -30.27 11.71 4.93
N SER A 378 -30.90 10.77 4.23
CA SER A 378 -32.31 10.88 3.81
C SER A 378 -33.30 11.10 4.96
N TYR A 379 -32.92 10.77 6.19
CA TYR A 379 -33.68 11.06 7.40
C TYR A 379 -33.43 12.46 7.99
N ALA A 380 -32.39 13.16 7.55
CA ALA A 380 -32.01 14.49 8.00
C ALA A 380 -32.51 15.52 6.97
N GLN A 381 -33.80 15.79 7.00
CA GLN A 381 -34.49 16.72 6.09
C GLN A 381 -34.97 17.93 6.86
N TYR A 382 -35.02 19.08 6.21
CA TYR A 382 -35.60 20.30 6.72
C TYR A 382 -36.97 20.56 6.08
N PRO A 383 -38.02 20.76 6.87
CA PRO A 383 -39.35 21.06 6.34
C PRO A 383 -39.47 22.53 5.91
N PHE A 384 -39.88 22.74 4.66
CA PHE A 384 -40.36 24.03 4.16
C PHE A 384 -41.87 23.91 3.87
N GLY A 385 -42.71 24.31 4.83
CA GLY A 385 -44.14 24.01 4.78
C GLY A 385 -44.39 22.50 4.91
N ASN A 386 -45.04 21.90 3.90
CA ASN A 386 -45.29 20.46 3.84
C ASN A 386 -44.22 19.67 3.06
N ASP A 387 -43.23 20.36 2.49
CA ASP A 387 -42.17 19.75 1.68
C ASP A 387 -40.92 19.55 2.50
N TYR A 388 -40.32 18.33 2.40
CA TYR A 388 -39.10 17.96 3.09
C TYR A 388 -37.93 17.99 2.12
N HIS A 389 -36.91 18.80 2.45
CA HIS A 389 -35.70 18.97 1.63
C HIS A 389 -34.49 18.42 2.33
N GLN A 390 -33.70 17.61 1.63
CA GLN A 390 -32.40 17.20 2.13
C GLN A 390 -31.49 18.41 2.24
N THR A 391 -30.83 18.52 3.38
CA THR A 391 -29.83 19.55 3.62
C THR A 391 -28.47 19.14 3.11
N VAL A 392 -27.63 20.10 2.79
CA VAL A 392 -26.22 19.89 2.45
C VAL A 392 -25.36 20.55 3.51
N ARG A 393 -24.23 19.93 3.81
CA ARG A 393 -23.23 20.49 4.71
C ARG A 393 -21.85 20.51 4.03
N PRO A 394 -21.01 21.49 4.32
CA PRO A 394 -19.63 21.46 3.82
C PRO A 394 -18.91 20.23 4.37
N SER A 395 -18.12 19.57 3.54
CA SER A 395 -17.19 18.55 3.97
C SER A 395 -16.04 19.19 4.78
N LYS A 396 -15.25 18.36 5.45
CA LYS A 396 -14.01 18.82 6.05
C LYS A 396 -13.10 19.35 4.95
N TYR A 397 -12.73 20.63 5.03
CA TYR A 397 -11.86 21.27 4.07
C TYR A 397 -10.93 22.24 4.80
N ASN A 398 -9.69 22.34 4.33
CA ASN A 398 -8.71 23.27 4.87
C ASN A 398 -7.83 23.79 3.74
N ASP A 399 -8.05 25.04 3.34
CA ASP A 399 -7.31 25.69 2.27
C ASP A 399 -5.93 26.22 2.67
N LYS A 400 -5.62 26.17 3.97
CA LYS A 400 -4.30 26.53 4.54
C LYS A 400 -3.42 25.32 4.82
N LEU A 401 -3.91 24.12 4.45
CA LEU A 401 -3.18 22.90 4.67
C LEU A 401 -1.85 22.93 3.91
N THR A 402 -0.78 22.56 4.59
CA THR A 402 0.57 22.48 4.05
C THR A 402 1.32 21.31 4.68
N TRP A 403 2.56 21.13 4.32
CA TRP A 403 3.44 20.09 4.83
C TRP A 403 3.48 20.08 6.35
N GLU A 404 3.31 18.93 6.95
CA GLU A 404 3.73 18.66 8.32
C GLU A 404 5.26 18.64 8.35
N LYS A 405 5.87 19.32 9.32
CA LYS A 405 7.32 19.48 9.41
C LYS A 405 7.84 19.01 10.75
N THR A 406 8.77 18.07 10.70
CA THR A 406 9.49 17.60 11.88
C THR A 406 10.91 18.13 11.86
N THR A 407 11.34 18.73 12.97
CA THR A 407 12.72 19.18 13.15
C THR A 407 13.41 18.25 14.15
N THR A 408 14.56 17.71 13.74
CA THR A 408 15.33 16.76 14.54
C THR A 408 16.72 17.29 14.80
N TRP A 409 17.20 17.13 16.02
CA TRP A 409 18.57 17.36 16.44
C TRP A 409 19.18 16.04 16.90
N ASN A 410 20.44 15.82 16.56
CA ASN A 410 21.15 14.60 16.86
C ASN A 410 22.56 14.93 17.33
N ALA A 411 23.00 14.26 18.39
CA ALA A 411 24.38 14.30 18.84
C ALA A 411 24.84 12.87 19.19
N GLY A 412 26.04 12.51 18.82
CA GLY A 412 26.56 11.16 19.08
C GLY A 412 28.08 11.13 19.15
N ILE A 413 28.57 10.14 19.85
CA ILE A 413 30.00 9.83 19.98
C ILE A 413 30.20 8.38 19.56
N ASP A 414 31.15 8.14 18.66
CA ASP A 414 31.67 6.84 18.33
C ASP A 414 33.04 6.68 18.98
N PHE A 415 33.27 5.56 19.66
CA PHE A 415 34.51 5.25 20.35
C PHE A 415 34.94 3.82 20.09
N ALA A 416 36.24 3.62 19.80
CA ALA A 416 36.85 2.31 19.74
C ALA A 416 38.26 2.33 20.35
N ALA A 417 38.64 1.24 20.99
CA ALA A 417 39.91 1.13 21.71
C ALA A 417 40.46 -0.31 21.74
N LEU A 418 41.79 -0.42 22.00
CA LEU A 418 42.53 -1.66 22.20
C LEU A 418 42.42 -2.65 21.00
N ASN A 419 42.72 -2.17 19.79
CA ASN A 419 42.55 -2.87 18.53
C ASN A 419 41.11 -3.32 18.29
N ASN A 420 40.17 -2.40 18.48
CA ASN A 420 38.73 -2.61 18.34
C ASN A 420 38.13 -3.69 19.25
N ARG A 421 38.81 -4.01 20.39
CA ARG A 421 38.25 -4.93 21.38
C ARG A 421 37.11 -4.33 22.17
N PHE A 422 37.11 -3.00 22.32
CA PHE A 422 36.02 -2.25 22.91
C PHE A 422 35.54 -1.23 21.89
N SER A 423 34.25 -1.27 21.58
CA SER A 423 33.61 -0.25 20.75
C SER A 423 32.21 0.06 21.27
N PHE A 424 31.84 1.31 21.27
CA PHE A 424 30.49 1.76 21.57
C PHE A 424 30.13 2.99 20.76
N ASN A 425 28.85 3.16 20.54
CA ASN A 425 28.27 4.38 20.01
C ASN A 425 27.09 4.82 20.88
N ILE A 426 27.06 6.09 21.14
CA ILE A 426 25.97 6.72 21.89
C ILE A 426 25.42 7.89 21.07
#